data_04270d8541513f0dc103ab0ac3f6b9d8
#
_entry.id   04270d8541513f0dc103ab0ac3f6b9d8
#
_cell.length_a   1.000
_cell.length_b   1.000
_cell.length_c   1.000
_cell.angle_alpha   90.00
_cell.angle_beta   90.00
_cell.angle_gamma   90.00
#
_symmetry.space_group_name_H-M   'P 1'
#
loop_
_entity.id
_entity.type
_entity.pdbx_description
1 polymer ?
#
loop_
_entity_poly.entity_id
_entity_poly.type
_entity_poly.pdbx_seq_one_letter_code
_entity_poly.pdbx_strand_id
1 'polypeptide(L)'
;MPDNINQTPEQVARDHIDKMLVDANWHVQSRDKVDLSANIGVAVCEYPTDVGPADYVLFVNRKPVGIIEAKREDEGHRLTVVEDQSSGYAQAKLKYLDNDPLPFVYESTGIITRFTDYRDPKPRGRNVFSFHKPETIAEWLNKEKSLRTRLSDIPVLDPTGLRPAQIVAIENLEHSFKKNRPKALIQMATGAGKT
;
A
#
# COMPACT_ATOMS: atom_id res chain seq x y z
N MET A 1 -14.21 25.97 16.69
CA MET A 1 -14.31 24.94 15.64
C MET A 1 -15.75 24.97 15.20
N PRO A 2 -16.11 25.26 13.95
CA PRO A 2 -17.50 25.12 13.52
C PRO A 2 -17.82 23.63 13.44
N ASP A 3 -18.79 23.19 14.23
CA ASP A 3 -19.36 21.84 14.17
C ASP A 3 -20.00 21.63 12.79
N ASN A 4 -19.45 20.73 12.01
CA ASN A 4 -20.00 20.29 10.72
C ASN A 4 -21.20 19.35 10.96
N ILE A 5 -22.35 19.95 11.34
CA ILE A 5 -23.57 19.22 11.73
C ILE A 5 -24.27 18.50 10.55
N ASN A 6 -23.72 18.57 9.30
CA ASN A 6 -24.37 18.03 8.10
C ASN A 6 -23.45 17.20 7.15
N GLN A 7 -22.28 16.76 7.60
CA GLN A 7 -21.42 15.91 6.75
C GLN A 7 -21.84 14.45 6.82
N THR A 8 -21.86 13.78 5.66
CA THR A 8 -22.02 12.31 5.63
C THR A 8 -20.76 11.63 6.18
N PRO A 9 -20.87 10.41 6.73
CA PRO A 9 -19.69 9.65 7.20
C PRO A 9 -18.60 9.49 6.14
N GLU A 10 -18.98 9.41 4.87
CA GLU A 10 -18.05 9.34 3.73
C GLU A 10 -17.30 10.65 3.51
N GLN A 11 -17.96 11.80 3.67
CA GLN A 11 -17.29 13.11 3.59
C GLN A 11 -16.30 13.30 4.73
N VAL A 12 -16.66 12.89 5.96
CA VAL A 12 -15.72 12.91 7.10
C VAL A 12 -14.50 12.04 6.84
N ALA A 13 -14.69 10.83 6.29
CA ALA A 13 -13.58 9.96 5.93
C ALA A 13 -12.67 10.60 4.86
N ARG A 14 -13.25 11.24 3.85
CA ARG A 14 -12.48 11.95 2.80
C ARG A 14 -11.69 13.13 3.36
N ASP A 15 -12.27 13.95 4.25
CA ASP A 15 -11.55 15.06 4.89
C ASP A 15 -10.33 14.58 5.71
N HIS A 16 -10.47 13.43 6.38
CA HIS A 16 -9.35 12.80 7.08
C HIS A 16 -8.31 12.27 6.11
N ILE A 17 -8.73 11.63 5.02
CA ILE A 17 -7.84 11.11 3.96
C ILE A 17 -7.06 12.27 3.32
N ASP A 18 -7.72 13.38 2.98
CA ASP A 18 -7.09 14.57 2.42
C ASP A 18 -5.97 15.10 3.34
N LYS A 19 -6.28 15.22 4.63
CA LYS A 19 -5.27 15.64 5.62
C LYS A 19 -4.09 14.67 5.68
N MET A 20 -4.36 13.36 5.75
CA MET A 20 -3.30 12.33 5.78
C MET A 20 -2.45 12.35 4.52
N LEU A 21 -3.02 12.62 3.35
CA LEU A 21 -2.31 12.77 2.09
C LEU A 21 -1.39 13.99 2.11
N VAL A 22 -1.90 15.13 2.54
CA VAL A 22 -1.10 16.36 2.69
C VAL A 22 0.05 16.16 3.68
N ASP A 23 -0.20 15.54 4.83
CA ASP A 23 0.82 15.20 5.83
C ASP A 23 1.90 14.23 5.27
N ALA A 24 1.53 13.43 4.25
CA ALA A 24 2.43 12.54 3.51
C ALA A 24 3.06 13.17 2.26
N ASN A 25 3.00 14.51 2.10
CA ASN A 25 3.55 15.28 0.99
C ASN A 25 2.86 15.09 -0.37
N TRP A 26 1.63 14.60 -0.40
CA TRP A 26 0.81 14.58 -1.60
C TRP A 26 0.16 15.94 -1.84
N HIS A 27 0.11 16.37 -3.09
CA HIS A 27 -0.68 17.52 -3.51
C HIS A 27 -2.07 17.06 -3.93
N VAL A 28 -3.07 17.30 -3.07
CA VAL A 28 -4.46 16.90 -3.33
C VAL A 28 -5.12 17.91 -4.27
N GLN A 29 -5.76 17.42 -5.32
CA GLN A 29 -6.41 18.23 -6.34
C GLN A 29 -7.79 17.68 -6.71
N SER A 30 -8.70 18.59 -7.05
CA SER A 30 -9.97 18.23 -7.70
C SER A 30 -9.73 17.87 -9.17
N ARG A 31 -10.53 16.95 -9.70
CA ARG A 31 -10.52 16.54 -11.11
C ARG A 31 -10.69 17.71 -12.10
N ASP A 32 -11.31 18.81 -11.68
CA ASP A 32 -11.59 19.96 -12.54
C ASP A 32 -10.37 20.87 -12.76
N LYS A 33 -9.33 20.72 -11.94
CA LYS A 33 -8.13 21.57 -11.92
C LYS A 33 -6.86 20.72 -11.78
N VAL A 34 -6.72 19.71 -12.63
CA VAL A 34 -5.57 18.80 -12.55
C VAL A 34 -4.32 19.45 -13.13
N ASP A 35 -3.30 19.62 -12.27
CA ASP A 35 -1.94 19.97 -12.65
C ASP A 35 -0.96 18.92 -12.10
N LEU A 36 -0.62 17.95 -12.92
CA LEU A 36 0.32 16.89 -12.54
C LEU A 36 1.77 17.37 -12.41
N SER A 37 2.04 18.64 -12.73
CA SER A 37 3.37 19.27 -12.58
C SER A 37 3.54 19.98 -11.23
N ALA A 38 2.46 20.15 -10.47
CA ALA A 38 2.46 20.92 -9.23
C ALA A 38 3.36 20.31 -8.14
N ASN A 39 3.51 18.97 -8.14
CA ASN A 39 4.37 18.27 -7.17
C ASN A 39 4.84 16.93 -7.79
N ILE A 40 5.85 16.30 -7.17
CA ILE A 40 6.26 14.92 -7.51
C ILE A 40 5.10 13.94 -7.31
N GLY A 41 4.29 14.12 -6.27
CA GLY A 41 3.11 13.34 -5.96
C GLY A 41 1.83 14.18 -6.00
N VAL A 42 0.90 13.80 -6.86
CA VAL A 42 -0.43 14.43 -6.97
C VAL A 42 -1.50 13.36 -6.73
N ALA A 43 -2.43 13.66 -5.83
CA ALA A 43 -3.62 12.86 -5.58
C ALA A 43 -4.83 13.59 -6.17
N VAL A 44 -5.47 12.99 -7.16
CA VAL A 44 -6.63 13.61 -7.84
C VAL A 44 -7.91 12.95 -7.35
N CYS A 45 -8.80 13.76 -6.74
CA CYS A 45 -10.09 13.32 -6.22
C CYS A 45 -11.08 13.02 -7.36
N GLU A 46 -11.93 12.02 -7.15
CA GLU A 46 -13.06 11.67 -8.01
C GLU A 46 -12.66 11.48 -9.49
N TYR A 47 -11.49 10.88 -9.72
CA TYR A 47 -10.98 10.68 -11.05
C TYR A 47 -11.83 9.66 -11.84
N PRO A 48 -12.29 9.98 -13.03
CA PRO A 48 -13.16 9.09 -13.82
C PRO A 48 -12.41 7.84 -14.31
N THR A 49 -13.00 6.67 -14.08
CA THR A 49 -12.52 5.39 -14.61
C THR A 49 -13.61 4.72 -15.46
N ASP A 50 -13.29 3.59 -16.08
CA ASP A 50 -14.23 2.79 -16.89
C ASP A 50 -15.32 2.11 -16.03
N VAL A 51 -15.03 1.89 -14.74
CA VAL A 51 -15.97 1.24 -13.79
C VAL A 51 -16.65 2.23 -12.85
N GLY A 52 -16.40 3.54 -12.98
CA GLY A 52 -16.93 4.60 -12.12
C GLY A 52 -15.83 5.51 -11.61
N PRO A 53 -16.16 6.63 -10.95
CA PRO A 53 -15.14 7.51 -10.38
C PRO A 53 -14.42 6.81 -9.23
N ALA A 54 -13.08 6.84 -9.26
CA ALA A 54 -12.25 6.46 -8.13
C ALA A 54 -12.21 7.61 -7.11
N ASP A 55 -12.23 7.31 -5.82
CA ASP A 55 -12.16 8.36 -4.81
C ASP A 55 -10.89 9.19 -4.96
N TYR A 56 -9.73 8.55 -5.16
CA TYR A 56 -8.50 9.23 -5.54
C TYR A 56 -7.68 8.37 -6.50
N VAL A 57 -7.04 9.02 -7.48
CA VAL A 57 -5.94 8.43 -8.28
C VAL A 57 -4.64 9.13 -7.89
N LEU A 58 -3.62 8.32 -7.62
CA LEU A 58 -2.30 8.78 -7.23
C LEU A 58 -1.37 8.84 -8.44
N PHE A 59 -0.76 9.99 -8.64
CA PHE A 59 0.23 10.23 -9.69
C PHE A 59 1.59 10.52 -9.06
N VAL A 60 2.63 9.85 -9.55
CA VAL A 60 4.02 10.13 -9.19
C VAL A 60 4.79 10.41 -10.46
N ASN A 61 5.52 11.54 -10.50
CA ASN A 61 6.20 12.00 -11.71
C ASN A 61 5.26 12.02 -12.93
N ARG A 62 4.02 12.49 -12.74
CA ARG A 62 2.95 12.60 -13.78
C ARG A 62 2.43 11.25 -14.31
N LYS A 63 2.84 10.11 -13.75
CA LYS A 63 2.35 8.79 -14.14
C LYS A 63 1.38 8.28 -13.08
N PRO A 64 0.25 7.68 -13.47
CA PRO A 64 -0.67 7.06 -12.54
C PRO A 64 -0.01 5.82 -11.94
N VAL A 65 -0.03 5.71 -10.62
CA VAL A 65 0.69 4.66 -9.89
C VAL A 65 -0.18 3.91 -8.90
N GLY A 66 -1.32 4.46 -8.54
CA GLY A 66 -2.18 3.84 -7.55
C GLY A 66 -3.54 4.50 -7.42
N ILE A 67 -4.35 3.91 -6.58
CA ILE A 67 -5.71 4.33 -6.32
C ILE A 67 -5.98 4.27 -4.81
N ILE A 68 -6.83 5.16 -4.31
CA ILE A 68 -7.36 5.09 -2.95
C ILE A 68 -8.87 4.98 -3.04
N GLU A 69 -9.41 4.03 -2.31
CA GLU A 69 -10.83 3.87 -2.08
C GLU A 69 -11.16 4.30 -0.66
N ALA A 70 -12.02 5.29 -0.53
CA ALA A 70 -12.53 5.74 0.75
C ALA A 70 -13.65 4.82 1.21
N LYS A 71 -13.56 4.33 2.44
CA LYS A 71 -14.55 3.48 3.07
C LYS A 71 -15.11 4.17 4.30
N ARG A 72 -16.33 3.83 4.68
CA ARG A 72 -16.94 4.33 5.91
C ARG A 72 -16.22 3.77 7.13
N GLU A 73 -16.23 4.51 8.22
CA GLU A 73 -15.52 4.10 9.45
C GLU A 73 -16.06 2.77 10.01
N ASP A 74 -17.37 2.54 9.94
CA ASP A 74 -18.00 1.29 10.38
C ASP A 74 -17.62 0.06 9.53
N GLU A 75 -17.07 0.27 8.34
CA GLU A 75 -16.54 -0.77 7.46
C GLU A 75 -15.08 -1.14 7.76
N GLY A 76 -14.39 -0.36 8.60
CA GLY A 76 -12.97 -0.57 8.91
C GLY A 76 -12.63 -1.98 9.39
N HIS A 77 -13.53 -2.63 10.14
CA HIS A 77 -13.37 -4.03 10.55
C HIS A 77 -13.59 -5.04 9.41
N ARG A 78 -14.28 -4.67 8.35
CA ARG A 78 -14.56 -5.50 7.17
C ARG A 78 -13.47 -5.39 6.09
N LEU A 79 -12.60 -4.39 6.15
CA LEU A 79 -11.48 -4.25 5.22
C LEU A 79 -10.57 -5.48 5.17
N THR A 80 -10.65 -6.38 6.17
CA THR A 80 -9.89 -7.62 6.24
C THR A 80 -10.45 -8.75 5.37
N VAL A 81 -11.70 -8.65 4.89
CA VAL A 81 -12.44 -9.77 4.28
C VAL A 81 -12.51 -9.67 2.75
N VAL A 82 -12.19 -8.51 2.16
CA VAL A 82 -12.50 -8.22 0.75
C VAL A 82 -11.22 -8.11 -0.10
N GLU A 83 -10.39 -9.16 -0.09
CA GLU A 83 -9.23 -9.25 -1.01
C GLU A 83 -9.65 -9.27 -2.49
N ASP A 84 -10.88 -9.71 -2.80
CA ASP A 84 -11.37 -9.83 -4.19
C ASP A 84 -11.81 -8.50 -4.81
N GLN A 85 -12.24 -7.51 -4.01
CA GLN A 85 -12.68 -6.21 -4.55
C GLN A 85 -11.51 -5.29 -4.91
N SER A 86 -10.42 -5.34 -4.16
CA SER A 86 -9.24 -4.51 -4.43
C SER A 86 -8.53 -4.86 -5.74
N SER A 87 -8.70 -6.09 -6.25
CA SER A 87 -8.14 -6.48 -7.55
C SER A 87 -8.78 -5.73 -8.72
N GLY A 88 -10.07 -5.40 -8.60
CA GLY A 88 -10.78 -4.60 -9.61
C GLY A 88 -10.23 -3.18 -9.74
N TYR A 89 -9.85 -2.56 -8.62
CA TYR A 89 -9.27 -1.21 -8.64
C TYR A 89 -7.89 -1.16 -9.27
N ALA A 90 -7.06 -2.19 -9.05
CA ALA A 90 -5.75 -2.27 -9.69
C ALA A 90 -5.83 -2.33 -11.23
N GLN A 91 -6.91 -2.89 -11.77
CA GLN A 91 -7.15 -3.04 -13.20
C GLN A 91 -7.97 -1.91 -13.82
N ALA A 92 -8.44 -0.95 -13.02
CA ALA A 92 -9.27 0.16 -13.49
C ALA A 92 -8.56 0.94 -14.60
N LYS A 93 -9.27 1.16 -15.71
CA LYS A 93 -8.80 2.03 -16.79
C LYS A 93 -9.21 3.46 -16.54
N LEU A 94 -8.22 4.34 -16.48
CA LEU A 94 -8.44 5.76 -16.27
C LEU A 94 -8.99 6.37 -17.56
N LYS A 95 -10.05 7.18 -17.46
CA LYS A 95 -10.49 7.98 -18.62
C LYS A 95 -9.41 9.00 -18.96
N TYR A 96 -9.23 9.26 -20.23
CA TYR A 96 -8.27 10.22 -20.79
C TYR A 96 -6.79 9.83 -20.68
N LEU A 97 -6.46 8.68 -20.09
CA LEU A 97 -5.10 8.17 -20.01
C LEU A 97 -5.09 6.68 -20.37
N ASP A 98 -4.14 6.29 -21.21
CA ASP A 98 -3.81 4.87 -21.35
C ASP A 98 -2.85 4.50 -20.23
N ASN A 99 -3.31 3.65 -19.33
CA ASN A 99 -2.54 3.23 -18.17
C ASN A 99 -2.38 1.72 -18.12
N ASP A 100 -1.22 1.31 -17.68
CA ASP A 100 -0.98 -0.04 -17.17
C ASP A 100 -1.78 -0.27 -15.89
N PRO A 101 -2.00 -1.53 -15.46
CA PRO A 101 -2.59 -1.80 -14.16
C PRO A 101 -1.89 -1.02 -13.05
N LEU A 102 -2.69 -0.41 -12.16
CA LEU A 102 -2.18 0.43 -11.08
C LEU A 102 -1.57 -0.46 -9.98
N PRO A 103 -0.25 -0.36 -9.72
CA PRO A 103 0.42 -1.29 -8.81
C PRO A 103 0.05 -1.12 -7.35
N PHE A 104 -0.41 0.07 -6.95
CA PHE A 104 -0.65 0.38 -5.54
C PHE A 104 -2.11 0.68 -5.27
N VAL A 105 -2.70 -0.05 -4.34
CA VAL A 105 -4.08 0.17 -3.91
C VAL A 105 -4.12 0.44 -2.42
N TYR A 106 -4.84 1.48 -2.06
CA TYR A 106 -5.16 1.80 -0.68
C TYR A 106 -6.68 1.72 -0.48
N GLU A 107 -7.06 1.24 0.69
CA GLU A 107 -8.41 1.31 1.22
C GLU A 107 -8.33 2.03 2.55
N SER A 108 -9.08 3.12 2.72
CA SER A 108 -8.95 3.94 3.93
C SER A 108 -10.29 4.40 4.44
N THR A 109 -10.47 4.36 5.75
CA THR A 109 -11.60 5.01 6.45
C THR A 109 -11.20 6.38 7.00
N GLY A 110 -9.98 6.85 6.74
CA GLY A 110 -9.40 8.02 7.40
C GLY A 110 -8.83 7.73 8.81
N ILE A 111 -9.13 6.56 9.39
CA ILE A 111 -8.58 6.08 10.67
C ILE A 111 -7.74 4.82 10.44
N ILE A 112 -8.28 3.86 9.71
CA ILE A 112 -7.60 2.63 9.34
C ILE A 112 -7.28 2.74 7.85
N THR A 113 -6.00 2.57 7.51
CA THR A 113 -5.54 2.54 6.12
C THR A 113 -4.88 1.21 5.85
N ARG A 114 -5.32 0.55 4.78
CA ARG A 114 -4.71 -0.67 4.24
C ARG A 114 -4.02 -0.35 2.93
N PHE A 115 -2.94 -1.05 2.68
CA PHE A 115 -2.13 -0.93 1.48
C PHE A 115 -1.86 -2.29 0.87
N THR A 116 -2.02 -2.39 -0.44
CA THR A 116 -1.68 -3.56 -1.25
C THR A 116 -0.74 -3.17 -2.38
N ASP A 117 0.38 -3.89 -2.51
CA ASP A 117 1.30 -3.80 -3.66
C ASP A 117 1.02 -4.98 -4.59
N TYR A 118 0.42 -4.70 -5.74
CA TYR A 118 0.07 -5.73 -6.74
C TYR A 118 1.27 -6.25 -7.55
N ARG A 119 2.46 -5.69 -7.36
CA ARG A 119 3.70 -6.24 -7.89
C ARG A 119 4.23 -7.42 -7.07
N ASP A 120 3.68 -7.64 -5.88
CA ASP A 120 4.05 -8.78 -5.05
C ASP A 120 3.56 -10.10 -5.69
N PRO A 121 4.30 -11.23 -5.55
CA PRO A 121 3.90 -12.52 -6.11
C PRO A 121 2.56 -13.05 -5.58
N LYS A 122 2.19 -12.65 -4.37
CA LYS A 122 0.87 -12.84 -3.76
C LYS A 122 0.48 -11.54 -3.07
N PRO A 123 -0.20 -10.64 -3.78
CA PRO A 123 -0.64 -9.36 -3.20
C PRO A 123 -1.51 -9.59 -1.96
N ARG A 124 -1.23 -8.86 -0.91
CA ARG A 124 -2.00 -8.91 0.34
C ARG A 124 -2.06 -7.55 0.97
N GLY A 125 -3.27 -7.16 1.34
CA GLY A 125 -3.49 -5.93 2.09
C GLY A 125 -2.85 -6.00 3.48
N ARG A 126 -2.21 -4.91 3.89
CA ARG A 126 -1.65 -4.72 5.23
C ARG A 126 -2.01 -3.36 5.79
N ASN A 127 -2.22 -3.28 7.08
CA ASN A 127 -2.44 -1.98 7.71
C ASN A 127 -1.15 -1.15 7.67
N VAL A 128 -1.30 0.12 7.38
CA VAL A 128 -0.24 1.13 7.41
C VAL A 128 -0.69 2.30 8.29
N PHE A 129 0.26 2.99 8.93
CA PHE A 129 -0.06 4.11 9.83
C PHE A 129 -0.38 5.40 9.07
N SER A 130 0.15 5.53 7.85
CA SER A 130 -0.05 6.70 7.00
C SER A 130 0.10 6.28 5.54
N PHE A 131 -0.30 7.15 4.62
CA PHE A 131 0.05 6.97 3.21
C PHE A 131 1.57 7.07 3.02
N HIS A 132 2.11 6.26 2.10
CA HIS A 132 3.52 6.36 1.75
C HIS A 132 3.78 7.67 1.00
N LYS A 133 4.93 8.28 1.23
CA LYS A 133 5.32 9.51 0.54
C LYS A 133 5.53 9.27 -0.96
N PRO A 134 5.26 10.26 -1.82
CA PRO A 134 5.49 10.15 -3.27
C PRO A 134 6.92 9.72 -3.61
N GLU A 135 7.91 10.21 -2.89
CA GLU A 135 9.33 9.87 -3.08
C GLU A 135 9.58 8.39 -2.80
N THR A 136 8.95 7.84 -1.76
CA THR A 136 9.04 6.41 -1.43
C THR A 136 8.43 5.55 -2.53
N ILE A 137 7.27 5.96 -3.04
CA ILE A 137 6.61 5.28 -4.16
C ILE A 137 7.50 5.35 -5.42
N ALA A 138 8.07 6.53 -5.73
CA ALA A 138 9.01 6.71 -6.84
C ALA A 138 10.21 5.78 -6.72
N GLU A 139 10.80 5.68 -5.52
CA GLU A 139 11.91 4.78 -5.25
C GLU A 139 11.52 3.31 -5.47
N TRP A 140 10.33 2.91 -5.05
CA TRP A 140 9.86 1.54 -5.26
C TRP A 140 9.61 1.22 -6.73
N LEU A 141 9.08 2.16 -7.49
CA LEU A 141 8.84 2.00 -8.93
C LEU A 141 10.15 1.90 -9.73
N ASN A 142 11.21 2.54 -9.26
CA ASN A 142 12.54 2.42 -9.88
C ASN A 142 13.20 1.06 -9.61
N LYS A 143 12.66 0.24 -8.70
CA LYS A 143 13.15 -1.12 -8.44
C LYS A 143 12.37 -2.11 -9.29
N GLU A 144 13.07 -2.91 -10.08
CA GLU A 144 12.50 -3.92 -10.97
C GLU A 144 11.61 -4.94 -10.21
N LYS A 145 11.98 -5.25 -8.97
CA LYS A 145 11.29 -6.23 -8.13
C LYS A 145 10.73 -5.57 -6.88
N SER A 146 9.52 -5.97 -6.48
CA SER A 146 8.96 -5.59 -5.17
C SER A 146 9.83 -6.13 -4.02
N LEU A 147 9.65 -5.59 -2.81
CA LEU A 147 10.37 -6.06 -1.63
C LEU A 147 10.18 -7.57 -1.41
N ARG A 148 8.96 -8.07 -1.55
CA ARG A 148 8.65 -9.49 -1.34
C ARG A 148 9.21 -10.38 -2.44
N THR A 149 9.22 -9.91 -3.69
CA THR A 149 9.87 -10.62 -4.77
C THR A 149 11.38 -10.76 -4.52
N ARG A 150 12.03 -9.73 -3.96
CA ARG A 150 13.46 -9.77 -3.61
C ARG A 150 13.78 -10.73 -2.47
N LEU A 151 12.81 -11.10 -1.63
CA LEU A 151 13.00 -12.12 -0.60
C LEU A 151 13.27 -13.51 -1.18
N SER A 152 12.98 -13.75 -2.47
CA SER A 152 13.41 -14.98 -3.16
C SER A 152 14.92 -15.02 -3.44
N ASP A 153 15.56 -13.86 -3.48
CA ASP A 153 16.96 -13.67 -3.86
C ASP A 153 17.87 -13.47 -2.63
N ILE A 154 17.43 -13.89 -1.43
CA ILE A 154 18.25 -13.83 -0.21
C ILE A 154 19.52 -14.66 -0.43
N PRO A 155 20.72 -14.09 -0.21
CA PRO A 155 21.99 -14.79 -0.30
C PRO A 155 22.02 -16.04 0.59
N VAL A 156 22.88 -16.99 0.26
CA VAL A 156 23.11 -18.17 1.10
C VAL A 156 23.69 -17.70 2.45
N LEU A 157 23.16 -18.26 3.55
CA LEU A 157 23.63 -17.95 4.90
C LEU A 157 25.12 -18.31 5.06
N ASP A 158 25.92 -17.38 5.55
CA ASP A 158 27.24 -17.70 6.10
C ASP A 158 27.07 -18.21 7.53
N PRO A 159 27.34 -19.50 7.80
CA PRO A 159 27.14 -20.09 9.11
C PRO A 159 28.25 -19.75 10.12
N THR A 160 29.29 -19.01 9.72
CA THR A 160 30.46 -18.73 10.56
C THR A 160 30.05 -18.06 11.88
N GLY A 161 30.43 -18.64 13.00
CA GLY A 161 30.12 -18.12 14.34
C GLY A 161 28.70 -18.41 14.84
N LEU A 162 27.84 -19.03 14.03
CA LEU A 162 26.48 -19.39 14.44
C LEU A 162 26.44 -20.78 15.08
N ARG A 163 25.53 -20.95 16.05
CA ARG A 163 25.23 -22.25 16.65
C ARG A 163 24.29 -23.06 15.73
N PRO A 164 24.33 -24.40 15.77
CA PRO A 164 23.47 -25.25 14.91
C PRO A 164 21.99 -24.87 14.97
N ALA A 165 21.46 -24.57 16.18
CA ALA A 165 20.07 -24.17 16.33
C ALA A 165 19.73 -22.80 15.66
N GLN A 166 20.70 -21.89 15.62
CA GLN A 166 20.55 -20.60 14.94
C GLN A 166 20.54 -20.78 13.42
N ILE A 167 21.46 -21.60 12.89
CA ILE A 167 21.54 -21.92 11.47
C ILE A 167 20.20 -22.48 10.98
N VAL A 168 19.70 -23.53 11.65
CA VAL A 168 18.40 -24.14 11.31
C VAL A 168 17.24 -23.14 11.39
N ALA A 169 17.24 -22.27 12.40
CA ALA A 169 16.19 -21.26 12.55
C ALA A 169 16.21 -20.23 11.41
N ILE A 170 17.39 -19.75 11.02
CA ILE A 170 17.56 -18.76 9.95
C ILE A 170 17.21 -19.39 8.59
N GLU A 171 17.76 -20.56 8.26
CA GLU A 171 17.47 -21.24 7.00
C GLU A 171 15.99 -21.54 6.82
N ASN A 172 15.29 -22.00 7.88
CA ASN A 172 13.86 -22.25 7.82
C ASN A 172 13.05 -20.94 7.66
N LEU A 173 13.50 -19.85 8.28
CA LEU A 173 12.88 -18.54 8.12
C LEU A 173 13.02 -18.04 6.68
N GLU A 174 14.22 -18.07 6.14
CA GLU A 174 14.51 -17.66 4.74
C GLU A 174 13.73 -18.52 3.74
N HIS A 175 13.69 -19.84 3.96
CA HIS A 175 12.87 -20.74 3.16
C HIS A 175 11.38 -20.39 3.22
N SER A 176 10.88 -19.98 4.39
CA SER A 176 9.51 -19.51 4.56
C SER A 176 9.27 -18.21 3.76
N PHE A 177 10.22 -17.27 3.77
CA PHE A 177 10.14 -16.03 3.00
C PHE A 177 10.17 -16.30 1.49
N LYS A 178 11.06 -17.18 1.02
CA LYS A 178 11.11 -17.62 -0.39
C LYS A 178 9.79 -18.24 -0.86
N LYS A 179 9.05 -18.90 0.04
CA LYS A 179 7.70 -19.44 -0.22
C LYS A 179 6.59 -18.39 -0.06
N ASN A 180 6.95 -17.12 0.08
CA ASN A 180 6.01 -16.00 0.25
C ASN A 180 5.04 -16.19 1.43
N ARG A 181 5.52 -16.74 2.55
CA ARG A 181 4.76 -16.86 3.79
C ARG A 181 4.94 -15.59 4.62
N PRO A 182 3.87 -14.85 4.98
CA PRO A 182 4.00 -13.53 5.60
C PRO A 182 4.35 -13.57 7.08
N LYS A 183 4.20 -14.72 7.72
CA LYS A 183 4.41 -14.92 9.16
C LYS A 183 5.23 -16.17 9.40
N ALA A 184 6.16 -16.09 10.35
CA ALA A 184 6.93 -17.22 10.82
C ALA A 184 7.01 -17.18 12.36
N LEU A 185 7.02 -18.36 12.98
CA LEU A 185 7.27 -18.52 14.40
C LEU A 185 8.60 -19.26 14.58
N ILE A 186 9.53 -18.65 15.31
CA ILE A 186 10.78 -19.30 15.71
C ILE A 186 10.68 -19.60 17.21
N GLN A 187 10.67 -20.89 17.54
CA GLN A 187 10.68 -21.36 18.92
C GLN A 187 12.07 -21.91 19.25
N MET A 188 12.74 -21.32 20.23
CA MET A 188 14.06 -21.74 20.68
C MET A 188 14.10 -21.83 22.21
N ALA A 189 14.80 -22.84 22.74
CA ALA A 189 15.00 -23.02 24.15
C ALA A 189 15.79 -21.86 24.78
N THR A 190 15.67 -21.68 26.08
CA THR A 190 16.51 -20.75 26.87
C THR A 190 17.97 -21.16 26.75
N GLY A 191 18.87 -20.20 26.52
CA GLY A 191 20.30 -20.46 26.32
C GLY A 191 20.69 -20.91 24.90
N ALA A 192 19.74 -21.06 23.96
CA ALA A 192 20.04 -21.43 22.57
C ALA A 192 20.64 -20.30 21.73
N GLY A 193 20.90 -19.12 22.31
CA GLY A 193 21.50 -17.98 21.60
C GLY A 193 20.49 -17.19 20.78
N LYS A 194 19.30 -16.90 21.32
CA LYS A 194 18.29 -16.05 20.66
C LYS A 194 18.70 -14.58 20.52
N THR A 195 19.56 -14.11 21.42
CA THR A 195 20.09 -12.73 21.48
C THR A 195 21.53 -12.70 21.07
#